data_1dcc26cf91138950fd80085c3fb8c8d3
#
_entry.id   1dcc26cf91138950fd80085c3fb8c8d3
#
_cell.length_a   1.000
_cell.length_b   1.000
_cell.length_c   1.000
_cell.angle_alpha   90.00
_cell.angle_beta   90.00
_cell.angle_gamma   90.00
#
_symmetry.space_group_name_H-M   'P 1'
#
loop_
_entity.id
_entity.type
_entity.pdbx_description
1 polymer ?
#
loop_
_entity_poly.entity_id
_entity_poly.type
_entity_poly.pdbx_seq_one_letter_code
_entity_poly.pdbx_strand_id
1 'polypeptide(L)'
;MILITLIITIIYLILIGSFIFGFDKIATFKLEGTPTKTKFSILIPFRNEAENLPDLLKSIEALKYPKHLFEIIFVDDESDDDSVDIIKKTLKTRPLDCAQDARIITNDRKTNSPKKDAITSAIKKAKYDWIITTDADCQLPLFWLDSFDQYIQKNNAVCIAAPVVYNNDNSFLNRFQVLDILSLQGATIGGFGINKPFLCNGANLAYKKSIFNEVNGFEGNTNIASGDDIFLLEKIATKQPKHVHYLKCKQAIIKTQSQPNWANLLSQRVRWAAKTSTYNNWFGKLTGLIVLLMNTLIVIGFLLSCISILNFKILLYILVIKFNIDFFLIYKSASFFNQKSILKNYLFGFLIYPFFSLYIAFISSFSSYKWKGRDFKK
;
A
#
# COMPACT_ATOMS: atom_id res chain seq x y z
N MET A 1 -4.72 -35.63 -10.26
CA MET A 1 -5.44 -34.54 -9.58
C MET A 1 -4.96 -34.37 -8.14
N ILE A 2 -4.99 -35.39 -7.27
CA ILE A 2 -4.57 -35.32 -5.84
C ILE A 2 -3.12 -34.80 -5.68
N LEU A 3 -2.18 -35.29 -6.48
CA LEU A 3 -0.77 -34.87 -6.41
C LEU A 3 -0.61 -33.36 -6.70
N ILE A 4 -1.27 -32.84 -7.71
CA ILE A 4 -1.23 -31.39 -8.08
C ILE A 4 -1.82 -30.55 -6.94
N THR A 5 -2.95 -30.99 -6.40
CA THR A 5 -3.60 -30.35 -5.25
C THR A 5 -2.66 -30.26 -4.05
N LEU A 6 -1.98 -31.37 -3.73
CA LEU A 6 -1.02 -31.43 -2.62
C LEU A 6 0.17 -30.48 -2.86
N ILE A 7 0.74 -30.48 -4.06
CA ILE A 7 1.87 -29.63 -4.42
C ILE A 7 1.50 -28.14 -4.27
N ILE A 8 0.36 -27.70 -4.83
CA ILE A 8 -0.08 -26.30 -4.73
C ILE A 8 -0.29 -25.92 -3.26
N THR A 9 -0.94 -26.80 -2.48
CA THR A 9 -1.21 -26.54 -1.05
C THR A 9 0.09 -26.42 -0.25
N ILE A 10 1.08 -27.30 -0.48
CA ILE A 10 2.38 -27.23 0.21
C ILE A 10 3.13 -25.96 -0.16
N ILE A 11 3.20 -25.59 -1.45
CA ILE A 11 3.87 -24.37 -1.90
C ILE A 11 3.19 -23.13 -1.28
N TYR A 12 1.86 -23.12 -1.21
CA TYR A 12 1.10 -22.06 -0.57
C TYR A 12 1.41 -21.95 0.93
N LEU A 13 1.44 -23.08 1.65
CA LEU A 13 1.79 -23.13 3.07
C LEU A 13 3.20 -22.59 3.33
N ILE A 14 4.18 -22.98 2.50
CA ILE A 14 5.56 -22.49 2.60
C ILE A 14 5.60 -20.98 2.38
N LEU A 15 4.89 -20.48 1.37
CA LEU A 15 4.86 -19.04 1.06
C LEU A 15 4.25 -18.24 2.22
N ILE A 16 3.02 -18.55 2.64
CA ILE A 16 2.35 -17.80 3.71
C ILE A 16 3.07 -18.00 5.05
N GLY A 17 3.55 -19.20 5.32
CA GLY A 17 4.39 -19.50 6.49
C GLY A 17 5.67 -18.65 6.52
N SER A 18 6.30 -18.44 5.35
CA SER A 18 7.48 -17.55 5.25
C SER A 18 7.13 -16.10 5.56
N PHE A 19 5.94 -15.62 5.16
CA PHE A 19 5.48 -14.27 5.52
C PHE A 19 5.17 -14.14 7.01
N ILE A 20 4.57 -15.15 7.62
CA ILE A 20 4.34 -15.18 9.08
C ILE A 20 5.67 -15.09 9.83
N PHE A 21 6.65 -15.91 9.43
CA PHE A 21 7.99 -15.88 10.00
C PHE A 21 8.69 -14.51 9.79
N GLY A 22 8.63 -13.99 8.56
CA GLY A 22 9.19 -12.68 8.23
C GLY A 22 8.53 -11.54 9.02
N PHE A 23 7.22 -11.61 9.24
CA PHE A 23 6.49 -10.62 10.04
C PHE A 23 7.03 -10.52 11.47
N ASP A 24 7.42 -11.65 12.06
CA ASP A 24 8.00 -11.69 13.42
C ASP A 24 9.44 -11.18 13.45
N LYS A 25 10.20 -11.37 12.37
CA LYS A 25 11.58 -10.87 12.25
C LYS A 25 11.66 -9.35 12.26
N ILE A 26 10.65 -8.64 11.73
CA ILE A 26 10.61 -7.19 11.79
C ILE A 26 10.17 -6.76 13.18
N ALA A 27 11.11 -6.29 13.97
CA ALA A 27 10.83 -5.78 15.31
C ALA A 27 9.89 -4.57 15.26
N THR A 28 8.97 -4.47 16.21
CA THR A 28 8.15 -3.27 16.37
C THR A 28 9.01 -2.13 16.90
N PHE A 29 9.14 -1.09 16.08
CA PHE A 29 9.88 0.12 16.46
C PHE A 29 9.06 0.95 17.45
N LYS A 30 9.73 1.40 18.51
CA LYS A 30 9.15 2.28 19.55
C LYS A 30 9.88 3.61 19.55
N LEU A 31 9.13 4.68 19.72
CA LEU A 31 9.71 6.01 19.90
C LEU A 31 10.38 6.12 21.27
N GLU A 32 11.56 6.72 21.32
CA GLU A 32 12.37 6.89 22.54
C GLU A 32 12.58 8.37 22.90
N GLY A 33 11.91 9.29 22.18
CA GLY A 33 12.02 10.72 22.49
C GLY A 33 13.38 11.33 22.15
N THR A 34 14.13 10.76 21.19
CA THR A 34 15.39 11.34 20.73
C THR A 34 15.15 12.69 20.04
N PRO A 35 16.10 13.67 20.17
CA PRO A 35 15.97 14.95 19.49
C PRO A 35 15.83 14.80 17.99
N THR A 36 14.90 15.56 17.42
CA THR A 36 14.59 15.56 15.98
C THR A 36 15.72 16.20 15.17
N LYS A 37 16.11 15.58 14.04
CA LYS A 37 17.23 16.04 13.20
C LYS A 37 16.93 15.98 11.71
N THR A 38 16.13 15.01 11.26
CA THR A 38 15.91 14.76 9.84
C THR A 38 15.00 15.84 9.25
N LYS A 39 15.34 16.33 8.07
CA LYS A 39 14.49 17.26 7.32
C LYS A 39 13.73 16.51 6.23
N PHE A 40 12.43 16.80 6.12
CA PHE A 40 11.53 16.10 5.20
C PHE A 40 10.86 17.03 4.19
N SER A 41 10.79 16.60 2.93
CA SER A 41 9.87 17.16 1.95
C SER A 41 8.70 16.20 1.78
N ILE A 42 7.51 16.60 2.22
CA ILE A 42 6.28 15.82 2.13
C ILE A 42 5.61 16.14 0.80
N LEU A 43 5.37 15.12 -0.03
CA LEU A 43 4.75 15.25 -1.34
C LEU A 43 3.33 14.69 -1.33
N ILE A 44 2.37 15.48 -1.73
CA ILE A 44 0.94 15.15 -1.72
C ILE A 44 0.36 15.43 -3.11
N PRO A 45 0.42 14.46 -4.04
CA PRO A 45 -0.28 14.59 -5.31
C PRO A 45 -1.79 14.45 -5.09
N PHE A 46 -2.59 15.31 -5.72
CA PHE A 46 -4.04 15.25 -5.61
C PHE A 46 -4.73 15.59 -6.93
N ARG A 47 -5.95 15.08 -7.10
CA ARG A 47 -6.90 15.42 -8.13
C ARG A 47 -8.31 15.11 -7.63
N ASN A 48 -9.17 16.13 -7.59
CA ASN A 48 -10.56 16.01 -7.17
C ASN A 48 -10.68 15.31 -5.81
N GLU A 49 -10.14 15.95 -4.77
CA GLU A 49 -10.08 15.45 -3.39
C GLU A 49 -10.73 16.41 -2.39
N ALA A 50 -11.63 17.29 -2.85
CA ALA A 50 -12.27 18.30 -2.01
C ALA A 50 -12.91 17.72 -0.73
N GLU A 51 -13.47 16.49 -0.82
CA GLU A 51 -14.09 15.81 0.32
C GLU A 51 -13.06 15.30 1.35
N ASN A 52 -11.86 14.89 0.91
CA ASN A 52 -10.84 14.25 1.75
C ASN A 52 -9.83 15.26 2.34
N LEU A 53 -9.56 16.36 1.62
CA LEU A 53 -8.56 17.35 2.00
C LEU A 53 -8.77 17.96 3.40
N PRO A 54 -10.00 18.26 3.87
CA PRO A 54 -10.18 18.81 5.22
C PRO A 54 -9.61 17.91 6.33
N ASP A 55 -9.79 16.60 6.25
CA ASP A 55 -9.28 15.65 7.23
C ASP A 55 -7.75 15.51 7.15
N LEU A 56 -7.20 15.47 5.93
CA LEU A 56 -5.76 15.48 5.73
C LEU A 56 -5.12 16.74 6.32
N LEU A 57 -5.62 17.93 5.97
CA LEU A 57 -5.08 19.20 6.45
C LEU A 57 -5.13 19.32 7.97
N LYS A 58 -6.25 18.89 8.60
CA LYS A 58 -6.37 18.79 10.04
C LYS A 58 -5.33 17.86 10.66
N SER A 59 -5.05 16.72 10.03
CA SER A 59 -4.03 15.78 10.52
C SER A 59 -2.61 16.33 10.36
N ILE A 60 -2.35 17.10 9.30
CA ILE A 60 -1.08 17.83 9.10
C ILE A 60 -0.88 18.87 10.20
N GLU A 61 -1.90 19.67 10.50
CA GLU A 61 -1.84 20.68 11.58
C GLU A 61 -1.51 20.06 12.94
N ALA A 62 -1.96 18.84 13.17
CA ALA A 62 -1.76 18.13 14.43
C ALA A 62 -0.36 17.53 14.59
N LEU A 63 0.47 17.45 13.54
CA LEU A 63 1.79 16.84 13.60
C LEU A 63 2.69 17.45 14.67
N LYS A 64 3.29 16.61 15.52
CA LYS A 64 4.22 16.99 16.58
C LYS A 64 5.67 16.90 16.11
N TYR A 65 6.00 17.66 15.10
CA TYR A 65 7.36 17.72 14.54
C TYR A 65 7.79 19.18 14.37
N PRO A 66 9.09 19.55 14.58
CA PRO A 66 9.52 20.93 14.44
C PRO A 66 9.27 21.48 13.05
N LYS A 67 8.55 22.60 12.97
CA LYS A 67 8.04 23.20 11.73
C LYS A 67 9.14 23.54 10.71
N HIS A 68 10.32 23.89 11.20
CA HIS A 68 11.48 24.25 10.37
C HIS A 68 12.21 23.00 9.79
N LEU A 69 11.80 21.79 10.19
CA LEU A 69 12.38 20.53 9.69
C LEU A 69 11.55 19.86 8.60
N PHE A 70 10.43 20.45 8.17
CA PHE A 70 9.72 19.89 7.03
C PHE A 70 9.04 20.97 6.18
N GLU A 71 8.82 20.62 4.92
CA GLU A 71 8.00 21.37 3.97
C GLU A 71 6.91 20.46 3.40
N ILE A 72 5.87 21.05 2.84
CA ILE A 72 4.77 20.34 2.19
C ILE A 72 4.59 20.85 0.77
N ILE A 73 4.59 19.96 -0.19
CA ILE A 73 4.34 20.24 -1.60
C ILE A 73 3.08 19.53 -2.04
N PHE A 74 1.99 20.28 -2.15
CA PHE A 74 0.76 19.83 -2.77
C PHE A 74 0.92 19.92 -4.29
N VAL A 75 0.62 18.84 -5.02
CA VAL A 75 0.74 18.82 -6.48
C VAL A 75 -0.62 18.62 -7.10
N ASP A 76 -1.18 19.68 -7.66
CA ASP A 76 -2.46 19.61 -8.35
C ASP A 76 -2.31 18.99 -9.74
N ASP A 77 -3.04 17.89 -9.98
CA ASP A 77 -3.11 17.21 -11.27
C ASP A 77 -4.39 17.61 -12.04
N GLU A 78 -4.58 18.91 -12.25
CA GLU A 78 -5.73 19.49 -12.96
C GLU A 78 -7.08 19.13 -12.28
N SER A 79 -7.25 19.51 -11.03
CA SER A 79 -8.52 19.35 -10.30
C SER A 79 -9.59 20.27 -10.89
N ASP A 80 -10.81 19.75 -11.01
CA ASP A 80 -11.99 20.46 -11.53
C ASP A 80 -12.96 20.83 -10.39
N ASP A 81 -12.66 20.42 -9.15
CA ASP A 81 -13.43 20.69 -7.92
C ASP A 81 -12.77 21.76 -7.04
N ASP A 82 -13.30 21.98 -5.84
CA ASP A 82 -12.83 22.99 -4.89
C ASP A 82 -11.50 22.61 -4.18
N SER A 83 -10.82 21.54 -4.59
CA SER A 83 -9.60 21.03 -3.93
C SER A 83 -8.52 22.10 -3.75
N VAL A 84 -8.22 22.84 -4.83
CA VAL A 84 -7.19 23.89 -4.83
C VAL A 84 -7.58 25.04 -3.90
N ASP A 85 -8.84 25.45 -3.91
CA ASP A 85 -9.33 26.59 -3.11
C ASP A 85 -9.38 26.24 -1.61
N ILE A 86 -9.72 24.98 -1.26
CA ILE A 86 -9.66 24.47 0.13
C ILE A 86 -8.23 24.60 0.66
N ILE A 87 -7.22 24.12 -0.09
CA ILE A 87 -5.82 24.21 0.33
C ILE A 87 -5.40 25.69 0.45
N LYS A 88 -5.66 26.51 -0.57
CA LYS A 88 -5.32 27.95 -0.56
C LYS A 88 -5.95 28.69 0.62
N LYS A 89 -7.22 28.41 0.91
CA LYS A 89 -7.93 29.01 2.05
C LYS A 89 -7.26 28.63 3.36
N THR A 90 -6.94 27.35 3.54
CA THR A 90 -6.24 26.86 4.75
C THR A 90 -4.87 27.52 4.91
N LEU A 91 -4.08 27.61 3.85
CA LEU A 91 -2.76 28.24 3.88
C LEU A 91 -2.82 29.76 4.17
N LYS A 92 -3.92 30.46 3.81
CA LYS A 92 -4.12 31.88 4.07
C LYS A 92 -4.65 32.18 5.47
N THR A 93 -5.66 31.42 5.92
CA THR A 93 -6.38 31.70 7.18
C THR A 93 -5.67 31.14 8.40
N ARG A 94 -5.02 30.03 8.22
CA ARG A 94 -4.12 29.41 9.17
C ARG A 94 -2.88 29.07 8.36
N PRO A 95 -1.88 29.98 8.27
CA PRO A 95 -0.59 29.54 7.75
C PRO A 95 -0.33 28.27 8.53
N LEU A 96 -0.27 27.12 7.78
CA LEU A 96 -0.08 25.82 8.44
C LEU A 96 1.09 26.02 9.37
N ASP A 97 0.75 26.49 10.59
CA ASP A 97 1.74 26.74 11.64
C ASP A 97 2.61 25.51 11.88
N CYS A 98 2.30 24.43 11.20
CA CYS A 98 2.99 23.16 11.23
C CYS A 98 4.05 22.96 10.13
N ALA A 99 4.14 23.83 9.11
CA ALA A 99 5.20 23.72 8.09
C ALA A 99 5.72 25.12 7.73
N GLN A 100 7.04 25.30 7.74
CA GLN A 100 7.67 26.58 7.41
C GLN A 100 7.43 26.97 5.95
N ASP A 101 7.14 25.98 5.08
CA ASP A 101 6.95 26.20 3.65
C ASP A 101 5.96 25.16 3.08
N ALA A 102 4.67 25.52 3.10
CA ALA A 102 3.63 24.73 2.44
C ALA A 102 3.21 25.45 1.15
N ARG A 103 3.25 24.76 0.02
CA ARG A 103 2.91 25.35 -1.29
C ARG A 103 2.16 24.39 -2.19
N ILE A 104 1.41 24.98 -3.11
CA ILE A 104 0.77 24.27 -4.21
C ILE A 104 1.60 24.47 -5.47
N ILE A 105 1.80 23.40 -6.21
CA ILE A 105 2.38 23.44 -7.56
C ILE A 105 1.45 22.71 -8.53
N THR A 106 1.47 23.12 -9.79
CA THR A 106 0.79 22.39 -10.87
C THR A 106 1.66 21.24 -11.33
N ASN A 107 1.03 20.11 -11.65
CA ASN A 107 1.69 18.95 -12.24
C ASN A 107 2.20 19.27 -13.66
N ASP A 108 3.50 19.08 -13.90
CA ASP A 108 4.10 19.12 -15.24
C ASP A 108 3.96 17.72 -15.88
N ARG A 109 2.81 17.49 -16.53
CA ARG A 109 2.44 16.21 -17.12
C ARG A 109 3.23 15.94 -18.40
N LYS A 110 4.01 14.88 -18.39
CA LYS A 110 4.88 14.47 -19.51
C LYS A 110 4.59 13.06 -20.02
N THR A 111 3.91 12.26 -19.19
CA THR A 111 3.73 10.84 -19.47
C THR A 111 2.27 10.41 -19.31
N ASN A 112 2.01 9.13 -19.56
CA ASN A 112 0.69 8.53 -19.30
C ASN A 112 0.46 8.19 -17.82
N SER A 113 1.35 8.64 -16.92
CA SER A 113 1.29 8.37 -15.49
C SER A 113 1.24 9.65 -14.66
N PRO A 114 0.05 10.28 -14.52
CA PRO A 114 -0.10 11.57 -13.87
C PRO A 114 0.50 11.65 -12.47
N LYS A 115 0.32 10.60 -11.65
CA LYS A 115 0.86 10.57 -10.28
C LYS A 115 2.40 10.52 -10.27
N LYS A 116 3.03 9.79 -11.19
CA LYS A 116 4.50 9.74 -11.30
C LYS A 116 5.06 11.08 -11.78
N ASP A 117 4.37 11.74 -12.72
CA ASP A 117 4.73 13.08 -13.18
C ASP A 117 4.60 14.10 -12.03
N ALA A 118 3.52 14.02 -11.23
CA ALA A 118 3.30 14.86 -10.08
C ALA A 118 4.43 14.70 -9.02
N ILE A 119 4.76 13.46 -8.67
CA ILE A 119 5.84 13.16 -7.72
C ILE A 119 7.18 13.68 -8.28
N THR A 120 7.47 13.44 -9.57
CA THR A 120 8.70 13.92 -10.22
C THR A 120 8.79 15.45 -10.22
N SER A 121 7.68 16.13 -10.50
CA SER A 121 7.59 17.61 -10.48
C SER A 121 7.85 18.15 -9.08
N ALA A 122 7.31 17.49 -8.05
CA ALA A 122 7.53 17.87 -6.66
C ALA A 122 8.99 17.62 -6.21
N ILE A 123 9.57 16.47 -6.55
CA ILE A 123 10.96 16.13 -6.19
C ILE A 123 11.96 17.17 -6.73
N LYS A 124 11.75 17.68 -7.95
CA LYS A 124 12.59 18.74 -8.52
C LYS A 124 12.58 20.02 -7.68
N LYS A 125 11.43 20.33 -7.05
CA LYS A 125 11.23 21.51 -6.21
C LYS A 125 11.47 21.25 -4.72
N ALA A 126 11.63 19.99 -4.31
CA ALA A 126 11.87 19.60 -2.93
C ALA A 126 13.23 20.13 -2.42
N LYS A 127 13.23 20.73 -1.22
CA LYS A 127 14.40 21.30 -0.57
C LYS A 127 15.27 20.24 0.11
N TYR A 128 14.65 19.21 0.67
CA TYR A 128 15.30 18.24 1.53
C TYR A 128 15.55 16.91 0.82
N ASP A 129 16.58 16.18 1.27
CA ASP A 129 16.94 14.90 0.68
C ASP A 129 15.95 13.78 1.05
N TRP A 130 15.36 13.81 2.27
CA TRP A 130 14.33 12.85 2.61
C TRP A 130 12.97 13.29 2.08
N ILE A 131 12.48 12.51 1.13
CA ILE A 131 11.14 12.64 0.55
C ILE A 131 10.21 11.68 1.26
N ILE A 132 9.00 12.14 1.62
CA ILE A 132 7.92 11.27 2.07
C ILE A 132 6.70 11.51 1.19
N THR A 133 6.12 10.46 0.63
CA THR A 133 4.88 10.54 -0.13
C THR A 133 3.69 10.12 0.74
N THR A 134 2.57 10.83 0.58
CA THR A 134 1.27 10.44 1.12
C THR A 134 0.15 10.83 0.15
N ASP A 135 -1.00 10.15 0.25
CA ASP A 135 -2.16 10.44 -0.61
C ASP A 135 -3.11 11.45 0.06
N ALA A 136 -3.90 12.15 -0.75
CA ALA A 136 -4.79 13.21 -0.27
C ALA A 136 -6.00 12.71 0.55
N ASP A 137 -6.29 11.41 0.50
CA ASP A 137 -7.34 10.72 1.27
C ASP A 137 -6.85 10.11 2.59
N CYS A 138 -5.63 10.50 3.02
CA CYS A 138 -4.98 9.94 4.20
C CYS A 138 -5.15 10.81 5.45
N GLN A 139 -5.15 10.15 6.61
CA GLN A 139 -5.07 10.76 7.93
C GLN A 139 -3.74 10.38 8.57
N LEU A 140 -2.91 11.39 8.85
CA LEU A 140 -1.57 11.23 9.38
C LEU A 140 -1.59 11.11 10.91
N PRO A 141 -0.84 10.19 11.51
CA PRO A 141 -0.76 10.09 12.95
C PRO A 141 0.15 11.17 13.54
N LEU A 142 -0.13 11.58 14.77
CA LEU A 142 0.48 12.68 15.50
C LEU A 142 2.03 12.69 15.47
N PHE A 143 2.66 11.53 15.62
CA PHE A 143 4.11 11.33 15.66
C PHE A 143 4.66 10.66 14.40
N TRP A 144 4.02 10.93 13.26
CA TRP A 144 4.38 10.33 11.97
C TRP A 144 5.83 10.60 11.58
N LEU A 145 6.21 11.88 11.54
CA LEU A 145 7.57 12.30 11.16
C LEU A 145 8.61 11.90 12.21
N ASP A 146 8.26 11.96 13.50
CA ASP A 146 9.14 11.47 14.59
C ASP A 146 9.48 10.00 14.40
N SER A 147 8.52 9.20 13.93
CA SER A 147 8.72 7.77 13.71
C SER A 147 9.75 7.51 12.62
N PHE A 148 9.69 8.26 11.51
CA PHE A 148 10.69 8.18 10.45
C PHE A 148 12.04 8.74 10.90
N ASP A 149 12.07 9.91 11.55
CA ASP A 149 13.28 10.56 11.99
C ASP A 149 14.10 9.66 12.93
N GLN A 150 13.47 9.16 14.01
CA GLN A 150 14.16 8.29 14.95
C GLN A 150 14.61 6.97 14.33
N TYR A 151 13.82 6.44 13.36
CA TYR A 151 14.22 5.26 12.64
C TYR A 151 15.44 5.51 11.75
N ILE A 152 15.46 6.63 11.03
CA ILE A 152 16.56 7.06 10.15
C ILE A 152 17.84 7.28 10.98
N GLN A 153 17.73 7.88 12.15
CA GLN A 153 18.89 8.12 13.02
C GLN A 153 19.55 6.82 13.53
N LYS A 154 18.77 5.74 13.65
CA LYS A 154 19.25 4.44 14.17
C LYS A 154 19.64 3.46 13.07
N ASN A 155 19.19 3.69 11.83
CA ASN A 155 19.33 2.72 10.74
C ASN A 155 19.89 3.40 9.48
N ASN A 156 20.78 2.71 8.80
CA ASN A 156 21.32 3.19 7.52
C ASN A 156 20.33 2.88 6.37
N ALA A 157 19.20 3.59 6.35
CA ALA A 157 18.17 3.41 5.34
C ALA A 157 18.28 4.45 4.21
N VAL A 158 17.90 4.06 2.99
CA VAL A 158 17.70 4.96 1.85
C VAL A 158 16.24 4.97 1.36
N CYS A 159 15.49 3.91 1.70
CA CYS A 159 14.07 3.78 1.43
C CYS A 159 13.39 3.05 2.60
N ILE A 160 12.26 3.59 3.05
CA ILE A 160 11.49 3.09 4.20
C ILE A 160 10.03 3.02 3.81
N ALA A 161 9.49 1.79 3.71
CA ALA A 161 8.05 1.58 3.64
C ALA A 161 7.46 1.55 5.05
N ALA A 162 6.24 2.07 5.22
CA ALA A 162 5.58 2.15 6.51
C ALA A 162 4.09 1.73 6.42
N PRO A 163 3.44 1.45 7.56
CA PRO A 163 2.13 0.81 7.59
C PRO A 163 0.99 1.74 7.16
N VAL A 164 0.04 1.17 6.40
CA VAL A 164 -1.21 1.83 5.98
C VAL A 164 -2.39 0.90 6.27
N VAL A 165 -3.50 1.44 6.73
CA VAL A 165 -4.71 0.67 7.04
C VAL A 165 -5.97 1.45 6.67
N TYR A 166 -7.08 0.75 6.42
CA TYR A 166 -8.37 1.39 6.24
C TYR A 166 -9.03 1.76 7.57
N ASN A 167 -9.76 2.88 7.57
CA ASN A 167 -10.72 3.18 8.62
C ASN A 167 -11.79 2.09 8.67
N ASN A 168 -12.28 1.76 9.86
CA ASN A 168 -13.35 0.77 10.04
C ASN A 168 -14.70 1.50 10.26
N ASP A 169 -15.63 1.34 9.32
CA ASP A 169 -16.99 1.92 9.36
C ASP A 169 -18.08 0.89 9.71
N ASN A 170 -17.71 -0.34 10.01
CA ASN A 170 -18.60 -1.45 10.35
C ASN A 170 -19.51 -1.96 9.22
N SER A 171 -19.46 -1.46 8.00
CA SER A 171 -20.20 -2.04 6.86
C SER A 171 -19.59 -3.39 6.46
N PHE A 172 -20.36 -4.26 5.82
CA PHE A 172 -19.87 -5.54 5.33
C PHE A 172 -18.75 -5.34 4.28
N LEU A 173 -18.95 -4.41 3.36
CA LEU A 173 -17.98 -4.08 2.33
C LEU A 173 -16.67 -3.55 2.93
N ASN A 174 -16.75 -2.66 3.91
CA ASN A 174 -15.57 -2.15 4.59
C ASN A 174 -14.83 -3.28 5.33
N ARG A 175 -15.54 -4.14 6.06
CA ARG A 175 -14.93 -5.28 6.77
C ARG A 175 -14.19 -6.23 5.83
N PHE A 176 -14.76 -6.50 4.64
CA PHE A 176 -14.09 -7.28 3.60
C PHE A 176 -12.80 -6.61 3.14
N GLN A 177 -12.85 -5.30 2.86
CA GLN A 177 -11.68 -4.51 2.45
C GLN A 177 -10.61 -4.41 3.56
N VAL A 178 -11.03 -4.29 4.82
CA VAL A 178 -10.09 -4.27 5.96
C VAL A 178 -9.38 -5.62 6.10
N LEU A 179 -10.06 -6.75 5.94
CA LEU A 179 -9.42 -8.07 5.93
C LEU A 179 -8.43 -8.23 4.77
N ASP A 180 -8.80 -7.75 3.58
CA ASP A 180 -7.96 -7.78 2.40
C ASP A 180 -6.68 -6.93 2.59
N ILE A 181 -6.80 -5.66 3.04
CA ILE A 181 -5.63 -4.81 3.29
C ILE A 181 -4.75 -5.37 4.41
N LEU A 182 -5.30 -5.97 5.46
CA LEU A 182 -4.54 -6.60 6.53
C LEU A 182 -3.74 -7.81 6.03
N SER A 183 -4.29 -8.58 5.10
CA SER A 183 -3.55 -9.68 4.45
C SER A 183 -2.38 -9.16 3.62
N LEU A 184 -2.59 -8.10 2.83
CA LEU A 184 -1.55 -7.44 2.04
C LEU A 184 -0.48 -6.81 2.93
N GLN A 185 -0.86 -6.15 4.02
CA GLN A 185 0.11 -5.59 4.99
C GLN A 185 0.91 -6.69 5.69
N GLY A 186 0.27 -7.82 6.03
CA GLY A 186 0.96 -8.99 6.58
C GLY A 186 2.00 -9.54 5.61
N ALA A 187 1.63 -9.71 4.35
CA ALA A 187 2.54 -10.15 3.29
C ALA A 187 3.66 -9.12 3.02
N THR A 188 3.34 -7.81 3.06
CA THR A 188 4.34 -6.74 2.93
C THR A 188 5.38 -6.82 4.03
N ILE A 189 4.96 -6.77 5.30
CA ILE A 189 5.86 -6.84 6.46
C ILE A 189 6.66 -8.15 6.42
N GLY A 190 5.99 -9.27 6.11
CA GLY A 190 6.61 -10.58 5.97
C GLY A 190 7.68 -10.62 4.87
N GLY A 191 7.37 -10.04 3.71
CA GLY A 191 8.30 -9.94 2.59
C GLY A 191 9.59 -9.18 2.94
N PHE A 192 9.46 -8.04 3.62
CA PHE A 192 10.64 -7.32 4.14
C PHE A 192 11.42 -8.19 5.14
N GLY A 193 10.73 -8.91 6.04
CA GLY A 193 11.38 -9.75 7.05
C GLY A 193 12.15 -10.95 6.51
N ILE A 194 11.79 -11.44 5.33
CA ILE A 194 12.54 -12.48 4.60
C ILE A 194 13.50 -11.91 3.56
N ASN A 195 13.78 -10.59 3.60
CA ASN A 195 14.65 -9.88 2.65
C ASN A 195 14.18 -9.98 1.19
N LYS A 196 12.89 -10.04 0.97
CA LYS A 196 12.22 -10.03 -0.34
C LYS A 196 11.14 -8.95 -0.37
N PRO A 197 11.50 -7.66 -0.30
CA PRO A 197 10.53 -6.58 -0.42
C PRO A 197 9.89 -6.60 -1.81
N PHE A 198 8.56 -6.69 -1.89
CA PHE A 198 7.82 -6.79 -3.16
C PHE A 198 6.53 -5.98 -3.19
N LEU A 199 6.10 -5.48 -2.03
CA LEU A 199 4.95 -4.61 -1.86
C LEU A 199 5.32 -3.43 -0.98
N CYS A 200 4.73 -2.28 -1.25
CA CYS A 200 4.66 -1.12 -0.36
C CYS A 200 3.41 -0.31 -0.70
N ASN A 201 3.18 0.78 0.03
CA ASN A 201 2.09 1.69 -0.25
C ASN A 201 2.63 3.12 -0.40
N GLY A 202 2.39 3.74 -1.55
CA GLY A 202 2.81 5.12 -1.85
C GLY A 202 2.26 6.16 -0.90
N ALA A 203 1.18 5.83 -0.19
CA ALA A 203 0.62 6.69 0.86
C ALA A 203 1.51 6.79 2.12
N ASN A 204 2.52 5.91 2.27
CA ASN A 204 3.42 5.92 3.43
C ASN A 204 4.82 5.38 3.06
N LEU A 205 5.48 6.07 2.16
CA LEU A 205 6.79 5.68 1.62
C LEU A 205 7.76 6.85 1.74
N ALA A 206 8.90 6.63 2.44
CA ALA A 206 9.98 7.58 2.53
C ALA A 206 11.21 7.08 1.76
N TYR A 207 11.90 7.98 1.07
CA TYR A 207 13.14 7.67 0.35
C TYR A 207 14.00 8.91 0.17
N LYS A 208 15.30 8.71 -0.01
CA LYS A 208 16.20 9.82 -0.31
C LYS A 208 16.01 10.31 -1.75
N LYS A 209 16.00 11.62 -1.96
CA LYS A 209 16.01 12.26 -3.28
C LYS A 209 17.23 11.83 -4.10
N SER A 210 18.38 11.68 -3.43
CA SER A 210 19.61 11.17 -4.02
C SER A 210 19.44 9.79 -4.63
N ILE A 211 18.81 8.82 -3.90
CA ILE A 211 18.57 7.48 -4.45
C ILE A 211 17.52 7.48 -5.56
N PHE A 212 16.47 8.35 -5.47
CA PHE A 212 15.50 8.51 -6.55
C PHE A 212 16.19 8.90 -7.86
N ASN A 213 17.11 9.86 -7.80
CA ASN A 213 17.89 10.28 -8.97
C ASN A 213 18.84 9.18 -9.46
N GLU A 214 19.52 8.47 -8.55
CA GLU A 214 20.45 7.38 -8.88
C GLU A 214 19.79 6.23 -9.65
N VAL A 215 18.51 5.93 -9.34
CA VAL A 215 17.74 4.89 -10.04
C VAL A 215 16.94 5.43 -11.24
N ASN A 216 17.18 6.69 -11.66
CA ASN A 216 16.44 7.38 -12.71
C ASN A 216 14.92 7.41 -12.49
N GLY A 217 14.51 7.59 -11.22
CA GLY A 217 13.11 7.75 -10.81
C GLY A 217 12.19 6.73 -11.46
N PHE A 218 11.16 7.22 -12.18
CA PHE A 218 10.14 6.38 -12.83
C PHE A 218 10.46 6.04 -14.30
N GLU A 219 11.67 6.31 -14.80
CA GLU A 219 12.05 5.94 -16.17
C GLU A 219 11.85 4.44 -16.44
N GLY A 220 11.34 4.10 -17.62
CA GLY A 220 10.97 2.73 -17.99
C GLY A 220 9.60 2.25 -17.54
N ASN A 221 8.89 3.04 -16.67
CA ASN A 221 7.56 2.69 -16.15
C ASN A 221 6.52 3.80 -16.37
N THR A 222 6.82 4.80 -17.17
CA THR A 222 6.00 6.00 -17.38
C THR A 222 4.73 5.75 -18.18
N ASN A 223 4.65 4.64 -18.91
CA ASN A 223 3.45 4.23 -19.65
C ASN A 223 2.37 3.57 -18.77
N ILE A 224 2.70 3.25 -17.50
CA ILE A 224 1.81 2.58 -16.56
C ILE A 224 1.32 3.63 -15.56
N ALA A 225 0.02 3.92 -15.57
CA ALA A 225 -0.57 5.01 -14.77
C ALA A 225 -0.51 4.80 -13.26
N SER A 226 -0.27 3.59 -12.77
CA SER A 226 -0.18 3.27 -11.33
C SER A 226 1.14 2.59 -10.98
N GLY A 227 1.39 2.33 -9.69
CA GLY A 227 2.58 1.61 -9.22
C GLY A 227 3.81 2.50 -9.04
N ASP A 228 3.61 3.79 -8.83
CA ASP A 228 4.65 4.74 -8.41
C ASP A 228 5.47 4.22 -7.22
N ASP A 229 4.83 3.54 -6.31
CA ASP A 229 5.38 2.94 -5.10
C ASP A 229 6.20 1.67 -5.40
N ILE A 230 5.57 0.67 -5.99
CA ILE A 230 6.17 -0.66 -6.17
C ILE A 230 7.32 -0.62 -7.17
N PHE A 231 7.18 0.10 -8.29
CA PHE A 231 8.27 0.21 -9.28
C PHE A 231 9.48 0.94 -8.72
N LEU A 232 9.26 1.98 -7.90
CA LEU A 232 10.35 2.69 -7.24
C LEU A 232 11.03 1.79 -6.19
N LEU A 233 10.25 1.12 -5.35
CA LEU A 233 10.75 0.15 -4.37
C LEU A 233 11.61 -0.91 -5.05
N GLU A 234 11.15 -1.47 -6.17
CA GLU A 234 11.85 -2.50 -6.93
C GLU A 234 13.21 -2.04 -7.42
N LYS A 235 13.28 -0.85 -8.04
CA LYS A 235 14.53 -0.25 -8.50
C LYS A 235 15.51 -0.02 -7.35
N ILE A 236 15.03 0.58 -6.24
CA ILE A 236 15.88 0.85 -5.08
C ILE A 236 16.34 -0.45 -4.43
N ALA A 237 15.45 -1.44 -4.28
CA ALA A 237 15.79 -2.73 -3.69
C ALA A 237 16.78 -3.54 -4.53
N THR A 238 16.77 -3.37 -5.86
CA THR A 238 17.78 -3.97 -6.75
C THR A 238 19.14 -3.29 -6.59
N LYS A 239 19.15 -1.95 -6.44
CA LYS A 239 20.39 -1.17 -6.36
C LYS A 239 21.02 -1.22 -4.96
N GLN A 240 20.20 -1.11 -3.91
CA GLN A 240 20.64 -1.02 -2.51
C GLN A 240 19.80 -1.92 -1.58
N PRO A 241 19.82 -3.24 -1.77
CA PRO A 241 18.90 -4.17 -1.07
C PRO A 241 19.01 -4.14 0.45
N LYS A 242 20.20 -3.84 1.00
CA LYS A 242 20.43 -3.79 2.45
C LYS A 242 19.94 -2.51 3.12
N HIS A 243 19.56 -1.48 2.33
CA HIS A 243 19.19 -0.15 2.82
C HIS A 243 17.69 0.14 2.57
N VAL A 244 16.92 -0.86 2.14
CA VAL A 244 15.47 -0.80 1.97
C VAL A 244 14.80 -1.46 3.17
N HIS A 245 14.11 -0.66 3.97
CA HIS A 245 13.60 -1.07 5.29
C HIS A 245 12.09 -0.96 5.38
N TYR A 246 11.51 -1.66 6.36
CA TYR A 246 10.12 -1.48 6.77
C TYR A 246 10.05 -0.93 8.19
N LEU A 247 9.40 0.22 8.36
CA LEU A 247 9.16 0.84 9.65
C LEU A 247 7.90 0.26 10.29
N LYS A 248 8.02 -0.83 11.03
CA LYS A 248 6.92 -1.43 11.80
C LYS A 248 6.69 -0.65 13.09
N CYS A 249 6.04 0.52 13.00
CA CYS A 249 5.78 1.44 14.10
C CYS A 249 4.30 1.80 14.18
N LYS A 250 3.70 1.69 15.38
CA LYS A 250 2.27 2.03 15.58
C LYS A 250 1.99 3.52 15.37
N GLN A 251 2.93 4.38 15.74
CA GLN A 251 2.84 5.82 15.58
C GLN A 251 3.06 6.29 14.13
N ALA A 252 3.44 5.40 13.22
CA ALA A 252 3.56 5.65 11.79
C ALA A 252 2.39 5.10 10.97
N ILE A 253 1.37 4.51 11.60
CA ILE A 253 0.22 3.93 10.87
C ILE A 253 -0.62 5.06 10.28
N ILE A 254 -0.60 5.18 8.94
CA ILE A 254 -1.52 6.04 8.20
C ILE A 254 -2.86 5.32 8.03
N LYS A 255 -3.95 6.08 8.20
CA LYS A 255 -5.30 5.62 7.91
C LYS A 255 -5.78 6.25 6.61
N THR A 256 -6.43 5.46 5.76
CA THR A 256 -7.06 5.91 4.52
C THR A 256 -8.48 5.37 4.41
N GLN A 257 -9.24 5.85 3.43
CA GLN A 257 -10.63 5.45 3.23
C GLN A 257 -10.73 4.18 2.39
N SER A 258 -11.65 3.28 2.78
CA SER A 258 -12.04 2.15 1.94
C SER A 258 -12.93 2.63 0.79
N GLN A 259 -13.06 1.81 -0.27
CA GLN A 259 -13.96 2.13 -1.37
C GLN A 259 -15.42 2.08 -0.93
N PRO A 260 -16.25 3.08 -1.33
CA PRO A 260 -17.62 3.23 -0.82
C PRO A 260 -18.60 2.17 -1.35
N ASN A 261 -18.29 1.54 -2.47
CA ASN A 261 -19.15 0.53 -3.10
C ASN A 261 -18.34 -0.54 -3.84
N TRP A 262 -19.00 -1.64 -4.21
CA TRP A 262 -18.38 -2.77 -4.90
C TRP A 262 -17.80 -2.40 -6.26
N ALA A 263 -18.44 -1.52 -7.03
CA ALA A 263 -17.96 -1.12 -8.34
C ALA A 263 -16.60 -0.40 -8.25
N ASN A 264 -16.47 0.52 -7.28
CA ASN A 264 -15.22 1.22 -7.02
C ASN A 264 -14.12 0.27 -6.49
N LEU A 265 -14.50 -0.66 -5.61
CA LEU A 265 -13.55 -1.69 -5.13
C LEU A 265 -13.03 -2.56 -6.27
N LEU A 266 -13.92 -3.08 -7.12
CA LEU A 266 -13.55 -3.89 -8.26
C LEU A 266 -12.62 -3.10 -9.21
N SER A 267 -12.97 -1.86 -9.56
CA SER A 267 -12.15 -1.00 -10.39
C SER A 267 -10.75 -0.76 -9.79
N GLN A 268 -10.68 -0.52 -8.48
CA GLN A 268 -9.40 -0.34 -7.76
C GLN A 268 -8.55 -1.61 -7.82
N ARG A 269 -9.14 -2.79 -7.56
CA ARG A 269 -8.41 -4.07 -7.56
C ARG A 269 -8.00 -4.51 -8.98
N VAL A 270 -8.83 -4.27 -9.99
CA VAL A 270 -8.47 -4.48 -11.40
C VAL A 270 -7.27 -3.62 -11.77
N ARG A 271 -7.27 -2.33 -11.40
CA ARG A 271 -6.13 -1.42 -11.59
C ARG A 271 -4.86 -1.91 -10.88
N TRP A 272 -4.98 -2.47 -9.67
CA TRP A 272 -3.83 -3.03 -8.97
C TRP A 272 -3.32 -4.33 -9.61
N ALA A 273 -4.21 -5.20 -10.05
CA ALA A 273 -3.86 -6.46 -10.70
C ALA A 273 -3.25 -6.24 -12.10
N ALA A 274 -3.76 -5.28 -12.87
CA ALA A 274 -3.31 -5.02 -14.24
C ALA A 274 -1.80 -4.71 -14.33
N LYS A 275 -1.22 -4.11 -13.30
CA LYS A 275 0.22 -3.79 -13.25
C LYS A 275 1.12 -4.97 -12.85
N THR A 276 0.55 -6.06 -12.30
CA THR A 276 1.36 -7.19 -11.79
C THR A 276 2.16 -7.89 -12.90
N SER A 277 1.63 -7.92 -14.12
CA SER A 277 2.34 -8.50 -15.29
C SER A 277 3.62 -7.72 -15.65
N THR A 278 3.67 -6.42 -15.34
CA THR A 278 4.75 -5.50 -15.72
C THR A 278 5.84 -5.35 -14.65
N TYR A 279 5.67 -5.91 -13.46
CA TYR A 279 6.72 -5.92 -12.44
C TYR A 279 7.95 -6.67 -12.94
N ASN A 280 9.15 -6.23 -12.56
CA ASN A 280 10.38 -7.00 -12.77
C ASN A 280 10.68 -7.91 -11.58
N ASN A 281 10.07 -7.66 -10.42
CA ASN A 281 10.22 -8.48 -9.22
C ASN A 281 9.55 -9.86 -9.40
N TRP A 282 10.39 -10.85 -9.75
CA TRP A 282 9.93 -12.22 -9.95
C TRP A 282 9.27 -12.82 -8.69
N PHE A 283 9.73 -12.45 -7.48
CA PHE A 283 9.16 -12.93 -6.23
C PHE A 283 7.72 -12.42 -6.04
N GLY A 284 7.46 -11.16 -6.36
CA GLY A 284 6.10 -10.61 -6.35
C GLY A 284 5.18 -11.29 -7.36
N LYS A 285 5.67 -11.55 -8.59
CA LYS A 285 4.93 -12.32 -9.62
C LYS A 285 4.62 -13.75 -9.14
N LEU A 286 5.63 -14.44 -8.59
CA LEU A 286 5.48 -15.79 -8.07
C LEU A 286 4.48 -15.84 -6.92
N THR A 287 4.56 -14.88 -5.99
CA THR A 287 3.60 -14.74 -4.90
C THR A 287 2.17 -14.61 -5.43
N GLY A 288 1.94 -13.69 -6.37
CA GLY A 288 0.63 -13.51 -7.01
C GLY A 288 0.13 -14.79 -7.69
N LEU A 289 1.01 -15.49 -8.41
CA LEU A 289 0.68 -16.75 -9.09
C LEU A 289 0.30 -17.85 -8.09
N ILE A 290 1.07 -18.05 -7.02
CA ILE A 290 0.78 -19.08 -6.00
C ILE A 290 -0.56 -18.80 -5.31
N VAL A 291 -0.83 -17.54 -4.96
CA VAL A 291 -2.11 -17.13 -4.36
C VAL A 291 -3.26 -17.36 -5.34
N LEU A 292 -3.09 -17.02 -6.62
CA LEU A 292 -4.09 -17.26 -7.65
C LEU A 292 -4.35 -18.76 -7.84
N LEU A 293 -3.30 -19.59 -7.94
CA LEU A 293 -3.44 -21.04 -8.08
C LEU A 293 -4.17 -21.66 -6.90
N MET A 294 -3.88 -21.22 -5.67
CA MET A 294 -4.58 -21.72 -4.47
C MET A 294 -6.06 -21.33 -4.46
N ASN A 295 -6.41 -20.10 -4.82
CA ASN A 295 -7.80 -19.66 -4.93
C ASN A 295 -8.52 -20.38 -6.08
N THR A 296 -7.86 -20.61 -7.22
CA THR A 296 -8.38 -21.38 -8.33
C THR A 296 -8.65 -22.83 -7.92
N LEU A 297 -7.73 -23.43 -7.18
CA LEU A 297 -7.89 -24.80 -6.67
C LEU A 297 -9.14 -24.94 -5.79
N ILE A 298 -9.43 -23.95 -4.94
CA ILE A 298 -10.64 -23.94 -4.09
C ILE A 298 -11.89 -23.86 -4.96
N VAL A 299 -11.97 -22.92 -5.91
CA VAL A 299 -13.15 -22.73 -6.75
C VAL A 299 -13.40 -23.92 -7.64
N ILE A 300 -12.36 -24.44 -8.32
CA ILE A 300 -12.47 -25.64 -9.15
C ILE A 300 -12.79 -26.86 -8.27
N GLY A 301 -12.13 -27.02 -7.12
CA GLY A 301 -12.38 -28.09 -6.18
C GLY A 301 -13.82 -28.12 -5.69
N PHE A 302 -14.41 -26.94 -5.43
CA PHE A 302 -15.82 -26.79 -5.06
C PHE A 302 -16.72 -27.27 -6.18
N LEU A 303 -16.52 -26.81 -7.43
CA LEU A 303 -17.31 -27.23 -8.58
C LEU A 303 -17.21 -28.75 -8.83
N LEU A 304 -15.99 -29.31 -8.78
CA LEU A 304 -15.78 -30.75 -8.97
C LEU A 304 -16.38 -31.59 -7.84
N SER A 305 -16.44 -31.05 -6.62
CA SER A 305 -17.13 -31.73 -5.50
C SER A 305 -18.64 -31.74 -5.67
N CYS A 306 -19.22 -30.66 -6.23
CA CYS A 306 -20.68 -30.59 -6.51
C CYS A 306 -21.12 -31.64 -7.55
N ILE A 307 -20.26 -32.00 -8.49
CA ILE A 307 -20.54 -33.04 -9.50
C ILE A 307 -19.92 -34.41 -9.12
N SER A 308 -19.53 -34.59 -7.88
CA SER A 308 -19.01 -35.85 -7.29
C SER A 308 -17.73 -36.41 -7.96
N ILE A 309 -17.00 -35.59 -8.73
CA ILE A 309 -15.69 -35.96 -9.31
C ILE A 309 -14.58 -35.86 -8.26
N LEU A 310 -14.64 -34.88 -7.37
CA LEU A 310 -13.70 -34.74 -6.27
C LEU A 310 -14.38 -35.12 -4.94
N ASN A 311 -13.70 -35.94 -4.14
CA ASN A 311 -14.19 -36.24 -2.79
C ASN A 311 -14.20 -34.96 -1.93
N PHE A 312 -15.38 -34.61 -1.40
CA PHE A 312 -15.60 -33.42 -0.59
C PHE A 312 -14.65 -33.34 0.63
N LYS A 313 -14.21 -34.47 1.19
CA LYS A 313 -13.22 -34.48 2.29
C LYS A 313 -11.90 -33.83 1.89
N ILE A 314 -11.46 -34.04 0.64
CA ILE A 314 -10.20 -33.42 0.13
C ILE A 314 -10.35 -31.93 0.08
N LEU A 315 -11.46 -31.43 -0.47
CA LEU A 315 -11.75 -29.99 -0.50
C LEU A 315 -11.79 -29.41 0.92
N LEU A 316 -12.44 -30.11 1.86
CA LEU A 316 -12.53 -29.67 3.26
C LEU A 316 -11.15 -29.57 3.92
N TYR A 317 -10.25 -30.52 3.69
CA TYR A 317 -8.88 -30.45 4.21
C TYR A 317 -8.13 -29.22 3.66
N ILE A 318 -8.25 -28.94 2.35
CA ILE A 318 -7.60 -27.78 1.73
C ILE A 318 -8.15 -26.47 2.33
N LEU A 319 -9.48 -26.39 2.49
CA LEU A 319 -10.13 -25.23 3.11
C LEU A 319 -9.68 -25.01 4.54
N VAL A 320 -9.62 -26.06 5.36
CA VAL A 320 -9.15 -25.98 6.75
C VAL A 320 -7.68 -25.53 6.81
N ILE A 321 -6.83 -26.09 5.97
CA ILE A 321 -5.40 -25.72 5.90
C ILE A 321 -5.25 -24.25 5.54
N LYS A 322 -5.90 -23.82 4.42
CA LYS A 322 -5.82 -22.42 3.97
C LYS A 322 -6.44 -21.47 4.99
N PHE A 323 -7.60 -21.81 5.57
CA PHE A 323 -8.25 -21.01 6.58
C PHE A 323 -7.30 -20.70 7.74
N ASN A 324 -6.64 -21.71 8.29
CA ASN A 324 -5.75 -21.52 9.43
C ASN A 324 -4.51 -20.70 9.08
N ILE A 325 -3.83 -20.99 7.98
CA ILE A 325 -2.57 -20.31 7.66
C ILE A 325 -2.82 -18.83 7.32
N ASP A 326 -3.89 -18.49 6.58
CA ASP A 326 -4.27 -17.13 6.28
C ASP A 326 -4.72 -16.39 7.54
N PHE A 327 -5.51 -17.08 8.41
CA PHE A 327 -5.93 -16.53 9.68
C PHE A 327 -4.74 -16.09 10.54
N PHE A 328 -3.69 -16.90 10.63
CA PHE A 328 -2.51 -16.54 11.42
C PHE A 328 -1.82 -15.29 10.90
N LEU A 329 -1.66 -15.14 9.59
CA LEU A 329 -1.06 -13.94 9.00
C LEU A 329 -1.94 -12.70 9.26
N ILE A 330 -3.26 -12.82 9.02
CA ILE A 330 -4.22 -11.72 9.23
C ILE A 330 -4.34 -11.37 10.72
N TYR A 331 -4.31 -12.37 11.61
CA TYR A 331 -4.31 -12.15 13.06
C TYR A 331 -3.10 -11.33 13.53
N LYS A 332 -1.90 -11.63 13.03
CA LYS A 332 -0.70 -10.85 13.35
C LYS A 332 -0.83 -9.40 12.88
N SER A 333 -1.30 -9.20 11.65
CA SER A 333 -1.58 -7.88 11.10
C SER A 333 -2.65 -7.15 11.93
N ALA A 334 -3.81 -7.77 12.16
CA ALA A 334 -4.89 -7.19 12.94
C ALA A 334 -4.46 -6.81 14.37
N SER A 335 -3.56 -7.61 14.96
CA SER A 335 -2.97 -7.33 16.28
C SER A 335 -2.07 -6.09 16.25
N PHE A 336 -1.22 -5.97 15.25
CA PHE A 336 -0.32 -4.83 15.08
C PHE A 336 -1.11 -3.53 14.80
N PHE A 337 -2.10 -3.60 13.89
CA PHE A 337 -2.93 -2.47 13.49
C PHE A 337 -4.06 -2.13 14.49
N ASN A 338 -4.16 -2.85 15.61
CA ASN A 338 -5.21 -2.68 16.63
C ASN A 338 -6.63 -2.84 16.06
N GLN A 339 -6.81 -3.78 15.13
CA GLN A 339 -8.08 -4.07 14.45
C GLN A 339 -8.57 -5.52 14.66
N LYS A 340 -8.28 -6.13 15.83
CA LYS A 340 -8.69 -7.52 16.12
C LYS A 340 -10.20 -7.78 16.03
N SER A 341 -11.03 -6.76 16.25
CA SER A 341 -12.48 -6.88 16.16
C SER A 341 -12.97 -7.35 14.80
N ILE A 342 -12.19 -7.05 13.72
CA ILE A 342 -12.54 -7.46 12.36
C ILE A 342 -12.51 -8.98 12.15
N LEU A 343 -11.76 -9.71 12.96
CA LEU A 343 -11.61 -11.17 12.84
C LEU A 343 -12.92 -11.94 13.03
N LYS A 344 -13.90 -11.35 13.69
CA LYS A 344 -15.26 -11.92 13.80
C LYS A 344 -15.92 -12.15 12.44
N ASN A 345 -15.49 -11.41 11.42
CA ASN A 345 -16.00 -11.49 10.05
C ASN A 345 -15.09 -12.28 9.12
N TYR A 346 -14.01 -12.85 9.63
CA TYR A 346 -12.99 -13.52 8.82
C TYR A 346 -13.56 -14.69 8.00
N LEU A 347 -14.45 -15.50 8.58
CA LEU A 347 -15.06 -16.64 7.87
C LEU A 347 -15.76 -16.20 6.57
N PHE A 348 -16.57 -15.14 6.63
CA PHE A 348 -17.29 -14.64 5.44
C PHE A 348 -16.31 -14.08 4.40
N GLY A 349 -15.30 -13.31 4.81
CA GLY A 349 -14.25 -12.81 3.93
C GLY A 349 -13.48 -13.95 3.26
N PHE A 350 -13.11 -14.98 4.02
CA PHE A 350 -12.41 -16.17 3.54
C PHE A 350 -13.20 -16.92 2.46
N LEU A 351 -14.51 -17.11 2.64
CA LEU A 351 -15.35 -17.82 1.67
C LEU A 351 -15.55 -17.04 0.36
N ILE A 352 -15.63 -15.71 0.42
CA ILE A 352 -15.84 -14.85 -0.75
C ILE A 352 -14.53 -14.62 -1.51
N TYR A 353 -13.40 -14.53 -0.83
CA TYR A 353 -12.13 -14.10 -1.39
C TYR A 353 -11.64 -14.92 -2.59
N PRO A 354 -11.75 -16.26 -2.64
CA PRO A 354 -11.35 -17.03 -3.83
C PRO A 354 -12.09 -16.61 -5.10
N PHE A 355 -13.38 -16.41 -5.02
CA PHE A 355 -14.21 -15.96 -6.16
C PHE A 355 -13.87 -14.53 -6.57
N PHE A 356 -13.73 -13.63 -5.60
CA PHE A 356 -13.32 -12.26 -5.82
C PHE A 356 -11.94 -12.18 -6.50
N SER A 357 -10.97 -12.95 -6.01
CA SER A 357 -9.61 -13.00 -6.55
C SER A 357 -9.58 -13.49 -8.01
N LEU A 358 -10.31 -14.56 -8.32
CA LEU A 358 -10.41 -15.08 -9.70
C LEU A 358 -11.09 -14.08 -10.62
N TYR A 359 -12.18 -13.47 -10.18
CA TYR A 359 -12.88 -12.44 -10.95
C TYR A 359 -11.95 -11.27 -11.30
N ILE A 360 -11.21 -10.75 -10.31
CA ILE A 360 -10.24 -9.66 -10.53
C ILE A 360 -9.14 -10.09 -11.49
N ALA A 361 -8.56 -11.27 -11.32
CA ALA A 361 -7.52 -11.79 -12.20
C ALA A 361 -8.01 -11.93 -13.64
N PHE A 362 -9.24 -12.44 -13.83
CA PHE A 362 -9.86 -12.57 -15.14
C PHE A 362 -10.10 -11.20 -15.79
N ILE A 363 -10.82 -10.31 -15.11
CA ILE A 363 -11.16 -8.98 -15.67
C ILE A 363 -9.90 -8.16 -15.95
N SER A 364 -8.91 -8.17 -15.06
CA SER A 364 -7.66 -7.41 -15.25
C SER A 364 -6.86 -7.87 -16.46
N SER A 365 -7.10 -9.08 -16.97
CA SER A 365 -6.43 -9.59 -18.16
C SER A 365 -6.99 -9.02 -19.48
N PHE A 366 -8.24 -8.58 -19.48
CA PHE A 366 -8.97 -8.18 -20.71
C PHE A 366 -9.47 -6.73 -20.70
N SER A 367 -9.59 -6.08 -19.51
CA SER A 367 -10.23 -4.77 -19.40
C SER A 367 -9.23 -3.63 -19.23
N SER A 368 -9.52 -2.49 -19.86
CA SER A 368 -9.02 -1.18 -19.47
C SER A 368 -9.62 -0.78 -18.11
N TYR A 369 -9.01 0.18 -17.42
CA TYR A 369 -9.56 0.68 -16.17
C TYR A 369 -9.72 2.20 -16.18
N LYS A 370 -10.71 2.68 -15.41
CA LYS A 370 -10.93 4.10 -15.17
C LYS A 370 -10.33 4.52 -13.84
N TRP A 371 -9.69 5.69 -13.81
CA TRP A 371 -9.18 6.28 -12.57
C TRP A 371 -9.27 7.80 -12.61
N LYS A 372 -9.91 8.39 -11.58
CA LYS A 372 -10.11 9.84 -11.47
C LYS A 372 -10.66 10.48 -12.75
N GLY A 373 -11.71 9.86 -13.34
CA GLY A 373 -12.38 10.33 -14.56
C GLY A 373 -11.64 10.08 -15.88
N ARG A 374 -10.47 9.43 -15.85
CA ARG A 374 -9.65 9.15 -17.04
C ARG A 374 -9.62 7.65 -17.36
N ASP A 375 -9.64 7.33 -18.66
CA ASP A 375 -9.50 5.95 -19.15
C ASP A 375 -8.03 5.63 -19.41
N PHE A 376 -7.57 4.49 -18.88
CA PHE A 376 -6.23 3.99 -19.11
C PHE A 376 -6.29 2.65 -19.83
N LYS A 377 -5.64 2.59 -20.99
CA LYS A 377 -5.42 1.35 -21.74
C LYS A 377 -4.28 0.55 -21.10
N LYS A 378 -4.34 -0.76 -21.27
CA LYS A 378 -3.29 -1.67 -20.82
C LYS A 378 -2.03 -1.52 -21.66
#